data_39dea4374f2f9bc2bd5aef6eecffbda5
#
_entry.id   39dea4374f2f9bc2bd5aef6eecffbda5
#
_cell.length_a   1.000
_cell.length_b   1.000
_cell.length_c   1.000
_cell.angle_alpha   90.00
_cell.angle_beta   90.00
_cell.angle_gamma   90.00
#
_symmetry.space_group_name_H-M   'P 1'
#
loop_
_entity.id
_entity.type
_entity.pdbx_description
1 polymer ?
#
loop_
_entity_poly.entity_id
_entity_poly.type
_entity_poly.pdbx_seq_one_letter_code
_entity_poly.pdbx_strand_id
1 'polypeptide(L)'
;IMPSNPFTIGQRVTPENFIGRKTLIRRALHQIRSRSSLAVWGGPGMGKSSFLKLLTYPTIWEQCGQDYNQAVVVFIDCQSLEPFKISDFWRNILVTIKNNFSFLKTSIDTLSEKPEATVNDLLIILRLLKEQGKFLVLLIDNYDVTLRPNSQYTKADIDTFVSQCRTLAQSEEHNISIVVTSSRRLSQIGPELTPDKSPWYNGYLFENLKPFTNQEVNLLLDRSESLL
;
A
#
# COMPACT_ATOMS: atom_id res chain seq x y z
N ILE A 1 7.73 -33.10 20.14
CA ILE A 1 7.71 -31.82 19.40
C ILE A 1 6.43 -31.11 19.85
N MET A 2 6.55 -30.02 20.60
CA MET A 2 5.38 -29.25 20.99
C MET A 2 4.74 -28.66 19.69
N PRO A 3 3.42 -28.76 19.52
CA PRO A 3 2.76 -28.14 18.39
C PRO A 3 3.02 -26.62 18.40
N SER A 4 3.42 -26.07 17.26
CA SER A 4 3.65 -24.63 17.16
C SER A 4 2.31 -23.89 17.31
N ASN A 5 2.31 -22.81 18.10
CA ASN A 5 1.10 -21.99 18.24
C ASN A 5 0.61 -21.54 16.86
N PRO A 6 -0.61 -21.90 16.43
CA PRO A 6 -1.17 -21.52 15.13
C PRO A 6 -1.50 -20.03 15.04
N PHE A 7 -1.51 -19.33 16.18
CA PHE A 7 -1.81 -17.90 16.24
C PHE A 7 -0.52 -17.08 16.24
N THR A 8 -0.39 -16.18 15.30
CA THR A 8 0.69 -15.18 15.25
C THR A 8 0.26 -13.95 16.04
N ILE A 9 0.80 -13.79 17.24
CA ILE A 9 0.53 -12.61 18.08
C ILE A 9 1.61 -11.55 17.80
N GLY A 10 1.19 -10.34 17.40
CA GLY A 10 2.11 -9.23 17.17
C GLY A 10 2.95 -9.32 15.89
N GLN A 11 2.75 -10.35 15.06
CA GLN A 11 3.43 -10.52 13.78
C GLN A 11 2.45 -10.53 12.60
N ARG A 12 2.96 -10.20 11.41
CA ARG A 12 2.19 -10.27 10.17
C ARG A 12 1.99 -11.72 9.75
N VAL A 13 0.77 -12.05 9.33
CA VAL A 13 0.40 -13.42 8.93
C VAL A 13 0.90 -13.71 7.52
N THR A 14 1.47 -14.91 7.30
CA THR A 14 1.87 -15.40 5.97
C THR A 14 0.65 -15.90 5.17
N PRO A 15 0.75 -16.04 3.83
CA PRO A 15 -0.37 -16.52 3.02
C PRO A 15 -0.96 -17.84 3.48
N GLU A 16 -0.11 -18.77 3.92
CA GLU A 16 -0.49 -20.11 4.39
C GLU A 16 -1.31 -20.05 5.68
N ASN A 17 -1.05 -19.02 6.49
CA ASN A 17 -1.68 -18.81 7.80
C ASN A 17 -2.82 -17.79 7.77
N PHE A 18 -3.08 -17.17 6.62
CA PHE A 18 -4.13 -16.17 6.49
C PHE A 18 -5.50 -16.83 6.30
N ILE A 19 -6.44 -16.46 7.17
CA ILE A 19 -7.81 -16.99 7.16
C ILE A 19 -8.80 -15.86 6.86
N GLY A 20 -9.79 -16.20 6.05
CA GLY A 20 -10.88 -15.29 5.72
C GLY A 20 -10.55 -14.24 4.65
N ARG A 21 -11.42 -13.24 4.53
CA ARG A 21 -11.27 -12.03 3.70
C ARG A 21 -10.99 -12.28 2.20
N LYS A 22 -11.27 -13.47 1.67
CA LYS A 22 -11.08 -13.82 0.25
C LYS A 22 -11.75 -12.80 -0.69
N THR A 23 -12.94 -12.34 -0.32
CA THR A 23 -13.68 -11.33 -1.10
C THR A 23 -12.95 -10.00 -1.15
N LEU A 24 -12.38 -9.54 -0.01
CA LEU A 24 -11.63 -8.30 0.04
C LEU A 24 -10.33 -8.39 -0.78
N ILE A 25 -9.61 -9.50 -0.70
CA ILE A 25 -8.41 -9.75 -1.51
C ILE A 25 -8.75 -9.70 -3.01
N ARG A 26 -9.81 -10.39 -3.44
CA ARG A 26 -10.26 -10.37 -4.84
C ARG A 26 -10.62 -8.96 -5.30
N ARG A 27 -11.34 -8.19 -4.48
CA ARG A 27 -11.66 -6.80 -4.79
C ARG A 27 -10.42 -5.94 -4.91
N ALA A 28 -9.47 -6.05 -3.97
CA ALA A 28 -8.22 -5.30 -4.01
C ALA A 28 -7.43 -5.61 -5.28
N LEU A 29 -7.25 -6.89 -5.63
CA LEU A 29 -6.54 -7.29 -6.84
C LEU A 29 -7.28 -6.85 -8.11
N HIS A 30 -8.61 -6.84 -8.12
CA HIS A 30 -9.39 -6.30 -9.23
C HIS A 30 -9.15 -4.79 -9.39
N GLN A 31 -9.13 -4.02 -8.29
CA GLN A 31 -8.83 -2.58 -8.33
C GLN A 31 -7.39 -2.33 -8.81
N ILE A 32 -6.43 -3.10 -8.31
CA ILE A 32 -5.03 -3.04 -8.73
C ILE A 32 -4.92 -3.30 -10.25
N ARG A 33 -5.58 -4.32 -10.75
CA ARG A 33 -5.61 -4.62 -12.20
C ARG A 33 -6.18 -3.48 -13.02
N SER A 34 -7.21 -2.80 -12.52
CA SER A 34 -7.84 -1.64 -13.17
C SER A 34 -7.08 -0.34 -12.97
N ARG A 35 -5.90 -0.36 -12.34
CA ARG A 35 -5.11 0.83 -11.98
C ARG A 35 -5.89 1.83 -11.13
N SER A 36 -6.84 1.34 -10.35
CA SER A 36 -7.60 2.13 -9.38
C SER A 36 -6.94 2.12 -8.02
N SER A 37 -7.13 3.18 -7.24
CA SER A 37 -6.58 3.29 -5.89
C SER A 37 -7.60 2.85 -4.84
N LEU A 38 -7.12 2.26 -3.75
CA LEU A 38 -7.93 1.68 -2.69
C LEU A 38 -7.47 2.17 -1.32
N ALA A 39 -8.39 2.60 -0.48
CA ALA A 39 -8.14 2.93 0.92
C ALA A 39 -8.87 1.92 1.83
N VAL A 40 -8.08 1.12 2.55
CA VAL A 40 -8.57 0.14 3.52
C VAL A 40 -8.42 0.72 4.91
N TRP A 41 -9.51 0.83 5.65
CA TRP A 41 -9.49 1.42 6.99
C TRP A 41 -10.12 0.49 8.03
N GLY A 42 -9.73 0.67 9.28
CA GLY A 42 -10.24 -0.12 10.40
C GLY A 42 -9.42 0.10 11.66
N GLY A 43 -9.97 -0.25 12.81
CA GLY A 43 -9.31 -0.09 14.11
C GLY A 43 -7.99 -0.86 14.25
N PRO A 44 -7.28 -0.64 15.35
CA PRO A 44 -6.09 -1.42 15.69
C PRO A 44 -6.40 -2.94 15.74
N GLY A 45 -5.43 -3.77 15.38
CA GLY A 45 -5.60 -5.23 15.45
C GLY A 45 -6.50 -5.87 14.38
N MET A 46 -7.14 -5.10 13.49
CA MET A 46 -8.03 -5.62 12.44
C MET A 46 -7.29 -6.36 11.31
N GLY A 47 -5.97 -6.46 11.34
CA GLY A 47 -5.19 -7.18 10.31
C GLY A 47 -4.92 -6.38 9.04
N LYS A 48 -4.97 -5.04 9.08
CA LYS A 48 -4.68 -4.17 7.92
C LYS A 48 -3.31 -4.42 7.31
N SER A 49 -2.26 -4.41 8.14
CA SER A 49 -0.88 -4.65 7.69
C SER A 49 -0.70 -6.05 7.13
N SER A 50 -1.33 -7.06 7.74
CA SER A 50 -1.32 -8.44 7.22
C SER A 50 -2.02 -8.54 5.88
N PHE A 51 -3.19 -7.91 5.74
CA PHE A 51 -3.92 -7.82 4.47
C PHE A 51 -3.07 -7.18 3.37
N LEU A 52 -2.46 -6.03 3.67
CA LEU A 52 -1.64 -5.32 2.69
C LEU A 52 -0.39 -6.15 2.29
N LYS A 53 0.24 -6.80 3.27
CA LYS A 53 1.39 -7.67 3.03
C LYS A 53 1.06 -8.87 2.15
N LEU A 54 -0.16 -9.44 2.24
CA LEU A 54 -0.59 -10.52 1.35
C LEU A 54 -0.53 -10.15 -0.12
N LEU A 55 -0.81 -8.89 -0.46
CA LEU A 55 -0.77 -8.41 -1.84
C LEU A 55 0.67 -8.35 -2.41
N THR A 56 1.70 -8.61 -1.60
CA THR A 56 3.09 -8.76 -2.07
C THR A 56 3.45 -10.18 -2.49
N TYR A 57 2.57 -11.17 -2.27
CA TYR A 57 2.87 -12.55 -2.59
C TYR A 57 2.31 -12.98 -3.95
N PRO A 58 3.15 -13.45 -4.88
CA PRO A 58 2.72 -13.91 -6.21
C PRO A 58 1.59 -14.95 -6.15
N THR A 59 1.67 -15.89 -5.20
CA THR A 59 0.68 -16.96 -5.02
C THR A 59 -0.74 -16.44 -4.76
N ILE A 60 -0.88 -15.29 -4.10
CA ILE A 60 -2.19 -14.64 -3.86
C ILE A 60 -2.77 -14.11 -5.17
N TRP A 61 -1.95 -13.55 -6.05
CA TRP A 61 -2.36 -13.06 -7.36
C TRP A 61 -2.80 -14.22 -8.25
N GLU A 62 -2.00 -15.28 -8.31
CA GLU A 62 -2.29 -16.50 -9.08
C GLU A 62 -3.62 -17.14 -8.66
N GLN A 63 -3.87 -17.25 -7.34
CA GLN A 63 -5.16 -17.76 -6.81
C GLN A 63 -6.36 -16.92 -7.25
N CYS A 64 -6.15 -15.66 -7.62
CA CYS A 64 -7.18 -14.75 -8.14
C CYS A 64 -7.13 -14.61 -9.67
N GLY A 65 -6.34 -15.41 -10.37
CA GLY A 65 -6.20 -15.37 -11.83
C GLY A 65 -5.52 -14.09 -12.34
N GLN A 66 -4.61 -13.51 -11.54
CA GLN A 66 -3.87 -12.29 -11.88
C GLN A 66 -2.38 -12.62 -12.08
N ASP A 67 -1.77 -11.97 -13.06
CA ASP A 67 -0.34 -12.12 -13.34
C ASP A 67 0.49 -11.11 -12.52
N TYR A 68 1.18 -11.62 -11.51
CA TYR A 68 2.07 -10.81 -10.65
C TYR A 68 3.25 -10.21 -11.44
N ASN A 69 3.72 -10.88 -12.51
CA ASN A 69 4.90 -10.45 -13.25
C ASN A 69 4.69 -9.14 -14.04
N GLN A 70 3.44 -8.75 -14.27
CA GLN A 70 3.13 -7.45 -14.87
C GLN A 70 3.24 -6.30 -13.87
N ALA A 71 3.27 -6.59 -12.57
CA ALA A 71 3.31 -5.59 -11.52
C ALA A 71 4.72 -5.42 -10.93
N VAL A 72 5.08 -4.18 -10.66
CA VAL A 72 6.19 -3.81 -9.77
C VAL A 72 5.57 -3.44 -8.43
N VAL A 73 5.62 -4.37 -7.47
CA VAL A 73 4.96 -4.21 -6.18
C VAL A 73 5.94 -3.66 -5.16
N VAL A 74 5.62 -2.51 -4.59
CA VAL A 74 6.42 -1.82 -3.56
C VAL A 74 5.58 -1.69 -2.30
N PHE A 75 6.07 -2.25 -1.19
CA PHE A 75 5.46 -2.12 0.12
C PHE A 75 6.23 -1.12 0.97
N ILE A 76 5.52 -0.16 1.57
CA ILE A 76 6.07 0.85 2.47
C ILE A 76 5.25 0.88 3.75
N ASP A 77 5.94 0.84 4.88
CA ASP A 77 5.37 1.11 6.20
C ASP A 77 5.75 2.54 6.61
N CYS A 78 4.79 3.47 6.56
CA CYS A 78 5.05 4.87 6.89
C CYS A 78 5.49 5.08 8.35
N GLN A 79 5.18 4.17 9.25
CA GLN A 79 5.66 4.22 10.62
C GLN A 79 7.18 4.08 10.70
N SER A 80 7.80 3.34 9.79
CA SER A 80 9.26 3.22 9.71
C SER A 80 9.96 4.48 9.19
N LEU A 81 9.20 5.43 8.65
CA LEU A 81 9.69 6.71 8.12
C LEU A 81 9.49 7.88 9.09
N GLU A 82 9.12 7.63 10.35
CA GLU A 82 9.00 8.70 11.34
C GLU A 82 10.38 9.19 11.83
N PRO A 83 10.61 10.51 11.93
CA PRO A 83 9.71 11.61 11.58
C PRO A 83 9.53 11.76 10.05
N PHE A 84 8.29 11.76 9.58
CA PHE A 84 7.95 11.74 8.15
C PHE A 84 8.46 12.97 7.40
N LYS A 85 9.05 12.74 6.21
CA LYS A 85 9.45 13.75 5.23
C LYS A 85 9.07 13.27 3.82
N ILE A 86 8.60 14.18 3.00
CA ILE A 86 8.16 13.88 1.62
C ILE A 86 9.31 13.26 0.78
N SER A 87 10.50 13.87 0.84
CA SER A 87 11.66 13.40 0.06
C SER A 87 12.10 11.99 0.47
N ASP A 88 12.04 11.67 1.77
CA ASP A 88 12.42 10.35 2.28
C ASP A 88 11.41 9.28 1.83
N PHE A 89 10.13 9.64 1.76
CA PHE A 89 9.09 8.76 1.24
C PHE A 89 9.34 8.41 -0.23
N TRP A 90 9.55 9.40 -1.10
CA TRP A 90 9.83 9.16 -2.52
C TRP A 90 11.15 8.41 -2.72
N ARG A 91 12.17 8.75 -1.96
CA ARG A 91 13.46 8.05 -1.99
C ARG A 91 13.34 6.58 -1.60
N ASN A 92 12.56 6.27 -0.57
CA ASN A 92 12.33 4.89 -0.14
C ASN A 92 11.69 4.05 -1.24
N ILE A 93 10.71 4.61 -1.98
CA ILE A 93 10.10 3.94 -3.14
C ILE A 93 11.15 3.65 -4.20
N LEU A 94 11.93 4.65 -4.61
CA LEU A 94 12.95 4.51 -5.65
C LEU A 94 14.00 3.45 -5.27
N VAL A 95 14.49 3.49 -4.03
CA VAL A 95 15.46 2.50 -3.52
C VAL A 95 14.87 1.09 -3.51
N THR A 96 13.62 0.94 -3.11
CA THR A 96 12.94 -0.36 -3.10
C THR A 96 12.80 -0.91 -4.53
N ILE A 97 12.42 -0.06 -5.49
CA ILE A 97 12.34 -0.45 -6.90
C ILE A 97 13.71 -0.86 -7.43
N LYS A 98 14.75 -0.06 -7.16
CA LYS A 98 16.13 -0.34 -7.58
C LYS A 98 16.64 -1.70 -7.09
N ASN A 99 16.35 -2.02 -5.81
CA ASN A 99 16.85 -3.25 -5.19
C ASN A 99 16.14 -4.50 -5.72
N ASN A 100 14.89 -4.37 -6.12
CA ASN A 100 14.06 -5.51 -6.54
C ASN A 100 13.97 -5.67 -8.07
N PHE A 101 14.29 -4.63 -8.84
CA PHE A 101 14.09 -4.60 -10.29
C PHE A 101 15.35 -4.06 -11.01
N SER A 102 16.25 -4.96 -11.37
CA SER A 102 17.58 -4.63 -11.94
C SER A 102 17.50 -3.81 -13.22
N PHE A 103 16.47 -3.97 -14.03
CA PHE A 103 16.31 -3.23 -15.31
C PHE A 103 16.09 -1.72 -15.13
N LEU A 104 15.69 -1.26 -13.94
CA LEU A 104 15.54 0.16 -13.61
C LEU A 104 16.74 0.75 -12.84
N LYS A 105 17.73 -0.09 -12.51
CA LYS A 105 18.83 0.29 -11.63
C LYS A 105 19.57 1.54 -12.13
N THR A 106 20.00 1.55 -13.39
CA THR A 106 20.75 2.68 -13.97
C THR A 106 19.96 3.98 -13.96
N SER A 107 18.66 3.91 -14.34
CA SER A 107 17.80 5.09 -14.34
C SER A 107 17.61 5.65 -12.94
N ILE A 108 17.42 4.78 -11.93
CA ILE A 108 17.24 5.21 -10.54
C ILE A 108 18.56 5.72 -9.95
N ASP A 109 19.70 5.16 -10.32
CA ASP A 109 21.02 5.67 -9.89
C ASP A 109 21.19 7.12 -10.32
N THR A 110 20.89 7.45 -11.58
CA THR A 110 20.91 8.82 -12.09
C THR A 110 19.94 9.76 -11.34
N LEU A 111 18.74 9.29 -11.04
CA LEU A 111 17.77 10.08 -10.26
C LEU A 111 18.20 10.27 -8.80
N SER A 112 18.94 9.30 -8.25
CA SER A 112 19.41 9.31 -6.85
C SER A 112 20.60 10.24 -6.61
N GLU A 113 21.25 10.75 -7.67
CA GLU A 113 22.30 11.77 -7.55
C GLU A 113 21.76 13.13 -7.07
N LYS A 114 20.43 13.34 -7.20
CA LYS A 114 19.78 14.55 -6.70
C LYS A 114 19.74 14.57 -5.16
N PRO A 115 19.85 15.74 -4.52
CA PRO A 115 19.81 15.86 -3.07
C PRO A 115 18.45 15.43 -2.49
N GLU A 116 17.37 15.66 -3.22
CA GLU A 116 16.01 15.31 -2.81
C GLU A 116 15.30 14.50 -3.89
N ALA A 117 14.62 13.44 -3.48
CA ALA A 117 13.72 12.68 -4.32
C ALA A 117 12.34 13.36 -4.36
N THR A 118 11.71 13.34 -5.52
CA THR A 118 10.43 14.01 -5.79
C THR A 118 9.43 13.09 -6.46
N VAL A 119 8.18 13.51 -6.47
CA VAL A 119 7.12 12.83 -7.24
C VAL A 119 7.44 12.76 -8.74
N ASN A 120 8.15 13.77 -9.28
CA ASN A 120 8.55 13.78 -10.70
C ASN A 120 9.53 12.65 -11.03
N ASP A 121 10.39 12.27 -10.11
CA ASP A 121 11.29 11.13 -10.30
C ASP A 121 10.49 9.83 -10.44
N LEU A 122 9.41 9.69 -9.67
CA LEU A 122 8.53 8.54 -9.78
C LEU A 122 7.69 8.56 -11.08
N LEU A 123 7.28 9.73 -11.58
CA LEU A 123 6.62 9.84 -12.89
C LEU A 123 7.53 9.38 -14.03
N ILE A 124 8.84 9.64 -13.95
CA ILE A 124 9.83 9.11 -14.91
C ILE A 124 9.84 7.57 -14.85
N ILE A 125 9.86 7.00 -13.66
CA ILE A 125 9.83 5.54 -13.47
C ILE A 125 8.53 4.94 -14.02
N LEU A 126 7.38 5.58 -13.81
CA LEU A 126 6.10 5.11 -14.37
C LEU A 126 6.14 5.00 -15.90
N ARG A 127 6.76 5.98 -16.56
CA ARG A 127 6.93 5.95 -18.02
C ARG A 127 7.81 4.78 -18.47
N LEU A 128 8.96 4.58 -17.81
CA LEU A 128 9.84 3.45 -18.10
C LEU A 128 9.17 2.09 -17.86
N LEU A 129 8.35 1.98 -16.81
CA LEU A 129 7.56 0.77 -16.56
C LEU A 129 6.54 0.51 -17.67
N LYS A 130 5.86 1.54 -18.14
CA LYS A 130 4.90 1.44 -19.24
C LYS A 130 5.54 0.93 -20.53
N GLU A 131 6.75 1.42 -20.86
CA GLU A 131 7.53 0.95 -22.01
C GLU A 131 7.86 -0.55 -21.93
N GLN A 132 7.96 -1.09 -20.71
CA GLN A 132 8.18 -2.52 -20.44
C GLN A 132 6.87 -3.32 -20.28
N GLY A 133 5.71 -2.74 -20.55
CA GLY A 133 4.41 -3.37 -20.33
C GLY A 133 4.10 -3.65 -18.86
N LYS A 134 4.75 -2.93 -17.94
CA LYS A 134 4.61 -3.10 -16.49
C LYS A 134 3.91 -1.91 -15.85
N PHE A 135 3.43 -2.10 -14.64
CA PHE A 135 2.82 -1.05 -13.84
C PHE A 135 3.26 -1.11 -12.37
N LEU A 136 3.17 0.02 -11.69
CA LEU A 136 3.54 0.15 -10.30
C LEU A 136 2.34 -0.12 -9.37
N VAL A 137 2.58 -0.86 -8.31
CA VAL A 137 1.64 -1.03 -7.20
C VAL A 137 2.31 -0.53 -5.93
N LEU A 138 1.81 0.58 -5.39
CA LEU A 138 2.25 1.10 -4.10
C LEU A 138 1.32 0.61 -3.01
N LEU A 139 1.85 -0.20 -2.10
CA LEU A 139 1.17 -0.70 -0.91
C LEU A 139 1.69 0.09 0.29
N ILE A 140 0.88 1.03 0.78
CA ILE A 140 1.30 2.00 1.81
C ILE A 140 0.57 1.68 3.12
N ASP A 141 1.31 1.14 4.08
CA ASP A 141 0.80 0.85 5.41
C ASP A 141 0.94 2.05 6.34
N ASN A 142 0.05 2.18 7.31
CA ASN A 142 0.03 3.27 8.30
C ASN A 142 0.04 4.67 7.66
N TYR A 143 -0.79 4.85 6.63
CA TYR A 143 -0.89 6.12 5.89
C TYR A 143 -1.24 7.32 6.76
N ASP A 144 -1.87 7.10 7.94
CA ASP A 144 -2.14 8.14 8.94
C ASP A 144 -0.89 8.94 9.34
N VAL A 145 0.29 8.32 9.29
CA VAL A 145 1.57 8.98 9.62
C VAL A 145 1.83 10.16 8.70
N THR A 146 1.53 9.99 7.40
CA THR A 146 1.73 11.04 6.39
C THR A 146 0.76 12.21 6.53
N LEU A 147 -0.26 12.08 7.36
CA LEU A 147 -1.30 13.08 7.58
C LEU A 147 -1.14 13.80 8.93
N ARG A 148 -0.01 13.59 9.62
CA ARG A 148 0.31 14.22 10.91
C ARG A 148 1.50 15.16 10.75
N PRO A 149 1.37 16.45 11.15
CA PRO A 149 2.50 17.36 11.12
C PRO A 149 3.55 16.98 12.17
N ASN A 150 4.81 17.33 11.90
CA ASN A 150 5.92 17.27 12.84
C ASN A 150 6.77 18.54 12.74
N SER A 151 7.90 18.61 13.43
CA SER A 151 8.75 19.83 13.46
C SER A 151 9.33 20.21 12.09
N GLN A 152 9.39 19.27 11.13
CA GLN A 152 9.97 19.47 9.78
C GLN A 152 8.96 19.17 8.66
N TYR A 153 7.72 18.90 9.00
CA TYR A 153 6.64 18.52 8.07
C TYR A 153 5.35 19.21 8.53
N THR A 154 5.04 20.32 7.89
CA THR A 154 3.96 21.23 8.27
C THR A 154 2.61 20.80 7.68
N LYS A 155 1.53 21.48 8.04
CA LYS A 155 0.22 21.30 7.40
C LYS A 155 0.27 21.59 5.90
N ALA A 156 1.05 22.59 5.46
CA ALA A 156 1.22 22.90 4.04
C ALA A 156 1.97 21.78 3.29
N ASP A 157 2.91 21.11 3.97
CA ASP A 157 3.59 19.95 3.40
C ASP A 157 2.64 18.74 3.26
N ILE A 158 1.71 18.56 4.21
CA ILE A 158 0.66 17.54 4.09
C ILE A 158 -0.21 17.80 2.86
N ASP A 159 -0.67 19.04 2.66
CA ASP A 159 -1.44 19.42 1.46
C ASP A 159 -0.65 19.14 0.18
N THR A 160 0.63 19.46 0.17
CA THR A 160 1.54 19.16 -0.94
C THR A 160 1.65 17.66 -1.19
N PHE A 161 1.87 16.86 -0.15
CA PHE A 161 2.02 15.41 -0.25
C PHE A 161 0.77 14.72 -0.80
N VAL A 162 -0.42 15.04 -0.25
CA VAL A 162 -1.66 14.43 -0.74
C VAL A 162 -1.98 14.85 -2.17
N SER A 163 -1.62 16.08 -2.56
CA SER A 163 -1.71 16.55 -3.93
C SER A 163 -0.78 15.78 -4.88
N GLN A 164 0.46 15.51 -4.47
CA GLN A 164 1.41 14.70 -5.22
C GLN A 164 0.92 13.26 -5.40
N CYS A 165 0.39 12.63 -4.35
CA CYS A 165 -0.20 11.30 -4.44
C CYS A 165 -1.38 11.26 -5.42
N ARG A 166 -2.21 12.31 -5.41
CA ARG A 166 -3.31 12.46 -6.36
C ARG A 166 -2.80 12.61 -7.80
N THR A 167 -1.78 13.43 -8.02
CA THR A 167 -1.15 13.60 -9.34
C THR A 167 -0.62 12.28 -9.90
N LEU A 168 0.02 11.47 -9.05
CA LEU A 168 0.46 10.12 -9.43
C LEU A 168 -0.72 9.22 -9.84
N ALA A 169 -1.74 9.14 -8.99
CA ALA A 169 -2.90 8.29 -9.23
C ALA A 169 -3.68 8.69 -10.50
N GLN A 170 -3.63 9.97 -10.88
CA GLN A 170 -4.29 10.55 -12.06
C GLN A 170 -3.32 10.77 -13.22
N SER A 171 -2.09 10.25 -13.17
CA SER A 171 -1.11 10.44 -14.23
C SER A 171 -1.62 9.91 -15.57
N GLU A 172 -1.25 10.58 -16.65
CA GLU A 172 -1.62 10.18 -18.03
C GLU A 172 -1.12 8.79 -18.41
N GLU A 173 -0.12 8.29 -17.69
CA GLU A 173 0.43 6.96 -17.91
C GLU A 173 -0.54 5.83 -17.54
N HIS A 174 -1.48 6.07 -16.63
CA HIS A 174 -2.48 5.10 -16.13
C HIS A 174 -1.90 3.72 -15.77
N ASN A 175 -0.67 3.70 -15.24
CA ASN A 175 0.05 2.48 -14.93
C ASN A 175 0.49 2.41 -13.47
N ILE A 176 -0.30 2.98 -12.57
CA ILE A 176 -0.11 2.90 -11.12
C ILE A 176 -1.43 2.54 -10.41
N SER A 177 -1.31 1.77 -9.33
CA SER A 177 -2.36 1.59 -8.34
C SER A 177 -1.79 1.85 -6.95
N ILE A 178 -2.50 2.63 -6.13
CA ILE A 178 -2.09 2.96 -4.78
C ILE A 178 -3.10 2.33 -3.81
N VAL A 179 -2.62 1.45 -2.94
CA VAL A 179 -3.42 0.84 -1.88
C VAL A 179 -2.88 1.32 -0.53
N VAL A 180 -3.70 2.03 0.22
CA VAL A 180 -3.32 2.56 1.53
C VAL A 180 -4.10 1.90 2.65
N THR A 181 -3.48 1.81 3.84
CA THR A 181 -4.19 1.45 5.07
C THR A 181 -4.19 2.60 6.05
N SER A 182 -5.29 2.75 6.78
CA SER A 182 -5.45 3.81 7.79
C SER A 182 -6.28 3.33 8.99
N SER A 183 -6.16 4.02 10.12
CA SER A 183 -6.93 3.71 11.33
C SER A 183 -8.39 4.14 11.21
N ARG A 184 -8.65 5.20 10.46
CA ARG A 184 -9.98 5.76 10.18
C ARG A 184 -10.13 6.04 8.68
N ARG A 185 -11.35 6.25 8.25
CA ARG A 185 -11.65 6.63 6.86
C ARG A 185 -10.90 7.91 6.49
N LEU A 186 -10.31 7.98 5.29
CA LEU A 186 -9.51 9.15 4.86
C LEU A 186 -10.30 10.47 4.92
N SER A 187 -11.62 10.43 4.73
CA SER A 187 -12.49 11.60 4.87
C SER A 187 -12.60 12.14 6.30
N GLN A 188 -12.11 11.40 7.30
CA GLN A 188 -12.14 11.77 8.71
C GLN A 188 -10.75 12.17 9.26
N ILE A 189 -9.73 12.09 8.43
CA ILE A 189 -8.34 12.38 8.79
C ILE A 189 -7.68 13.21 7.67
N GLY A 190 -6.61 13.89 7.99
CA GLY A 190 -5.85 14.68 7.01
C GLY A 190 -6.37 16.11 6.83
N PRO A 191 -5.98 16.77 5.74
CA PRO A 191 -6.28 18.18 5.50
C PRO A 191 -7.78 18.47 5.47
N GLU A 192 -8.15 19.61 6.02
CA GLU A 192 -9.51 20.14 5.93
C GLU A 192 -9.88 20.44 4.48
N LEU A 193 -11.12 20.11 4.12
CA LEU A 193 -11.63 20.38 2.80
C LEU A 193 -11.99 21.87 2.67
N THR A 194 -11.50 22.49 1.62
CA THR A 194 -11.95 23.83 1.26
C THR A 194 -13.12 23.74 0.27
N PRO A 195 -14.12 24.66 0.34
CA PRO A 195 -15.32 24.59 -0.52
C PRO A 195 -15.01 24.54 -2.02
N ASP A 196 -13.91 25.15 -2.43
CA ASP A 196 -13.54 25.32 -3.85
C ASP A 196 -12.67 24.17 -4.42
N LYS A 197 -12.30 23.17 -3.58
CA LYS A 197 -11.43 22.07 -4.00
C LYS A 197 -12.11 20.73 -3.89
N SER A 198 -11.89 19.88 -4.87
CA SER A 198 -12.26 18.48 -4.77
C SER A 198 -11.53 17.82 -3.59
N PRO A 199 -12.17 16.91 -2.83
CA PRO A 199 -11.52 16.21 -1.76
C PRO A 199 -10.21 15.55 -2.22
N TRP A 200 -9.16 15.69 -1.42
CA TRP A 200 -7.84 15.14 -1.74
C TRP A 200 -7.85 13.60 -1.88
N TYR A 201 -8.79 12.95 -1.22
CA TYR A 201 -8.99 11.50 -1.28
C TYR A 201 -9.91 11.04 -2.43
N ASN A 202 -10.34 11.95 -3.32
CA ASN A 202 -11.05 11.57 -4.54
C ASN A 202 -10.16 10.66 -5.40
N GLY A 203 -10.74 9.56 -5.89
CA GLY A 203 -10.01 8.55 -6.65
C GLY A 203 -9.67 7.30 -5.82
N TYR A 204 -9.83 7.34 -4.49
CA TYR A 204 -9.77 6.14 -3.67
C TYR A 204 -11.15 5.49 -3.54
N LEU A 205 -11.23 4.20 -3.78
CA LEU A 205 -12.32 3.37 -3.31
C LEU A 205 -12.09 3.03 -1.84
N PHE A 206 -13.17 2.96 -1.07
CA PHE A 206 -13.08 2.76 0.38
C PHE A 206 -13.55 1.38 0.78
N GLU A 207 -12.74 0.65 1.52
CA GLU A 207 -13.09 -0.63 2.13
C GLU A 207 -12.88 -0.58 3.65
N ASN A 208 -13.92 -0.98 4.39
CA ASN A 208 -13.83 -1.09 5.85
C ASN A 208 -13.41 -2.51 6.23
N LEU A 209 -12.27 -2.62 6.89
CA LEU A 209 -11.81 -3.87 7.44
C LEU A 209 -12.50 -4.14 8.78
N LYS A 210 -13.58 -4.89 8.73
CA LYS A 210 -14.40 -5.27 9.89
C LYS A 210 -13.73 -6.41 10.68
N PRO A 211 -14.14 -6.66 11.94
CA PRO A 211 -13.78 -7.89 12.65
C PRO A 211 -14.13 -9.14 11.84
N PHE A 212 -13.50 -10.25 12.16
CA PHE A 212 -13.83 -11.53 11.55
C PHE A 212 -15.32 -11.87 11.78
N THR A 213 -15.93 -12.46 10.77
CA THR A 213 -17.25 -13.07 10.88
C THR A 213 -17.18 -14.35 11.72
N ASN A 214 -18.32 -14.81 12.26
CA ASN A 214 -18.37 -16.08 12.98
C ASN A 214 -17.83 -17.25 12.15
N GLN A 215 -18.07 -17.27 10.83
CA GLN A 215 -17.52 -18.29 9.93
C GLN A 215 -15.99 -18.22 9.85
N GLU A 216 -15.42 -17.02 9.76
CA GLU A 216 -13.95 -16.84 9.74
C GLU A 216 -13.32 -17.21 11.08
N VAL A 217 -14.01 -16.92 12.20
CA VAL A 217 -13.59 -17.33 13.55
C VAL A 217 -13.59 -18.87 13.66
N ASN A 218 -14.64 -19.53 13.20
CA ASN A 218 -14.73 -20.99 13.22
C ASN A 218 -13.59 -21.63 12.39
N LEU A 219 -13.29 -21.11 11.20
CA LEU A 219 -12.16 -21.57 10.40
C LEU A 219 -10.81 -21.40 11.11
N LEU A 220 -10.66 -20.37 11.93
CA LEU A 220 -9.48 -20.15 12.77
C LEU A 220 -9.38 -21.22 13.87
N LEU A 221 -10.50 -21.53 14.53
CA LEU A 221 -10.57 -22.52 15.60
C LEU A 221 -10.36 -23.94 15.07
N ASP A 222 -11.02 -24.33 13.99
CA ASP A 222 -10.87 -25.64 13.33
C ASP A 222 -9.40 -25.90 12.96
N ARG A 223 -8.71 -24.86 12.48
CA ARG A 223 -7.29 -24.97 12.17
C ARG A 223 -6.42 -25.14 13.40
N SER A 224 -6.78 -24.51 14.53
CA SER A 224 -6.04 -24.70 15.78
C SER A 224 -6.21 -26.11 16.33
N GLU A 225 -7.40 -26.71 16.19
CA GLU A 225 -7.68 -28.07 16.61
C GLU A 225 -6.97 -29.13 15.74
N SER A 226 -6.78 -28.84 14.44
CA SER A 226 -6.07 -29.75 13.54
C SER A 226 -4.55 -29.79 13.77
N LEU A 227 -4.01 -28.88 14.58
CA LEU A 227 -2.58 -28.77 14.91
C LEU A 227 -2.26 -29.27 16.34
N LEU A 228 -3.29 -29.64 17.11
CA LEU A 228 -3.18 -30.29 18.44
C LEU A 228 -3.25 -31.81 18.30
#